data_08a779a18ca85e1d7ac350a8fda4295e
#
_entry.id   08a779a18ca85e1d7ac350a8fda4295e
#
_cell.length_a   1.000
_cell.length_b   1.000
_cell.length_c   1.000
_cell.angle_alpha   90.00
_cell.angle_beta   90.00
_cell.angle_gamma   90.00
#
_symmetry.space_group_name_H-M   'P 1'
#
loop_
_entity.id
_entity.type
_entity.pdbx_description
1 polymer ?
#
loop_
_entity_poly.entity_id
_entity_poly.type
_entity_poly.pdbx_seq_one_letter_code
_entity_poly.pdbx_strand_id
1 'polypeptide(L)'
;SALPRIRLELGVLYFRLGAFALANNYLKSVKEYDAPPAVLDKVDQFLAAIEDAENPIQWQQNISIGFKRTTNGNSGINADFIEIGDFLLDVDSSSKRQSDRSRLMNYSLNINHDLKHPRGDNAQYFFAYGADRLDTFSQFDIQTNIFSARRNFNLDEHYFSFFNLEDVVFAPNINFLRVVLNREEILQSIRTSLDYSGQLDNGSSMLFSYYKDAKSFDTSSQKNGHLTGISFSQSFVGIGSQALIGYKLSIENY
;
A
#
# COMPACT_ATOMS: atom_id res chain seq x y z
N SER A 1 41.50 3.24 -29.21
CA SER A 1 40.88 4.51 -29.61
C SER A 1 40.19 5.16 -28.41
N ALA A 2 40.39 6.48 -28.19
CA ALA A 2 39.83 7.19 -27.05
C ALA A 2 38.29 7.42 -27.19
N LEU A 3 37.78 7.39 -28.40
CA LEU A 3 36.39 7.72 -28.72
C LEU A 3 35.32 6.81 -28.04
N PRO A 4 35.45 5.48 -28.03
CA PRO A 4 34.45 4.61 -27.35
C PRO A 4 34.42 4.85 -25.84
N ARG A 5 35.57 5.09 -25.22
CA ARG A 5 35.66 5.39 -23.79
C ARG A 5 34.97 6.71 -23.44
N ILE A 6 35.21 7.77 -24.21
CA ILE A 6 34.58 9.08 -23.98
C ILE A 6 33.06 8.97 -24.12
N ARG A 7 32.57 8.23 -25.12
CA ARG A 7 31.15 8.02 -25.33
C ARG A 7 30.50 7.22 -24.18
N LEU A 8 31.19 6.20 -23.66
CA LEU A 8 30.75 5.46 -22.49
C LEU A 8 30.65 6.39 -21.27
N GLU A 9 31.69 7.18 -21.00
CA GLU A 9 31.71 8.11 -19.87
C GLU A 9 30.57 9.15 -19.96
N LEU A 10 30.35 9.71 -21.16
CA LEU A 10 29.24 10.63 -21.41
C LEU A 10 27.87 9.93 -21.22
N GLY A 11 27.71 8.71 -21.73
CA GLY A 11 26.50 7.93 -21.53
C GLY A 11 26.21 7.68 -20.05
N VAL A 12 27.22 7.30 -19.27
CA VAL A 12 27.08 7.10 -17.82
C VAL A 12 26.79 8.43 -17.09
N LEU A 13 27.43 9.53 -17.51
CA LEU A 13 27.16 10.85 -16.94
C LEU A 13 25.71 11.26 -17.17
N TYR A 14 25.20 11.18 -18.41
CA TYR A 14 23.83 11.52 -18.74
C TYR A 14 22.82 10.59 -18.03
N PHE A 15 23.15 9.30 -17.88
CA PHE A 15 22.35 8.37 -17.08
C PHE A 15 22.20 8.86 -15.63
N ARG A 16 23.30 9.26 -14.98
CA ARG A 16 23.29 9.79 -13.62
C ARG A 16 22.55 11.11 -13.47
N LEU A 17 22.48 11.90 -14.53
CA LEU A 17 21.72 13.16 -14.59
C LEU A 17 20.23 12.93 -14.92
N GLY A 18 19.77 11.69 -15.12
CA GLY A 18 18.41 11.36 -15.54
C GLY A 18 18.09 11.74 -16.99
N ALA A 19 19.07 12.17 -17.78
CA ALA A 19 18.90 12.50 -19.19
C ALA A 19 18.96 11.24 -20.06
N PHE A 20 17.98 10.34 -19.88
CA PHE A 20 17.99 8.98 -20.42
C PHE A 20 18.05 8.93 -21.95
N ALA A 21 17.37 9.84 -22.65
CA ALA A 21 17.43 9.91 -24.12
C ALA A 21 18.86 10.18 -24.63
N LEU A 22 19.61 11.09 -23.99
CA LEU A 22 21.00 11.36 -24.32
C LEU A 22 21.90 10.20 -23.92
N ALA A 23 21.70 9.65 -22.72
CA ALA A 23 22.45 8.47 -22.25
C ALA A 23 22.32 7.31 -23.24
N ASN A 24 21.10 7.00 -23.67
CA ASN A 24 20.79 5.93 -24.63
C ASN A 24 21.54 6.14 -25.95
N ASN A 25 21.52 7.37 -26.49
CA ASN A 25 22.25 7.69 -27.74
C ASN A 25 23.75 7.48 -27.62
N TYR A 26 24.36 7.98 -26.52
CA TYR A 26 25.79 7.81 -26.30
C TYR A 26 26.17 6.34 -26.06
N LEU A 27 25.43 5.62 -25.25
CA LEU A 27 25.67 4.20 -24.95
C LEU A 27 25.51 3.32 -26.19
N LYS A 28 24.45 3.51 -27.00
CA LYS A 28 24.29 2.79 -28.27
C LYS A 28 25.42 3.06 -29.24
N SER A 29 25.91 4.29 -29.29
CA SER A 29 27.03 4.64 -30.17
C SER A 29 28.36 3.97 -29.78
N VAL A 30 28.52 3.48 -28.54
CA VAL A 30 29.70 2.67 -28.15
C VAL A 30 29.71 1.33 -28.87
N LYS A 31 28.54 0.74 -29.14
CA LYS A 31 28.43 -0.55 -29.84
C LYS A 31 28.80 -0.50 -31.31
N GLU A 32 28.84 0.69 -31.90
CA GLU A 32 29.28 0.90 -33.29
C GLU A 32 30.81 0.78 -33.46
N TYR A 33 31.54 0.69 -32.35
CA TYR A 33 32.99 0.55 -32.33
C TYR A 33 33.38 -0.84 -31.86
N ASP A 34 34.56 -1.31 -32.29
CA ASP A 34 35.14 -2.55 -31.80
C ASP A 34 35.62 -2.40 -30.35
N ALA A 35 34.65 -2.50 -29.42
CA ALA A 35 34.92 -2.36 -27.99
C ALA A 35 35.07 -3.75 -27.33
N PRO A 36 35.95 -3.87 -26.30
CA PRO A 36 36.10 -5.13 -25.57
C PRO A 36 34.78 -5.67 -25.04
N PRO A 37 34.58 -7.01 -24.97
CA PRO A 37 33.33 -7.62 -24.47
C PRO A 37 32.87 -7.08 -23.10
N ALA A 38 33.78 -6.91 -22.15
CA ALA A 38 33.51 -6.34 -20.84
C ALA A 38 32.95 -4.90 -20.87
N VAL A 39 33.26 -4.12 -21.90
CA VAL A 39 32.71 -2.77 -22.11
C VAL A 39 31.32 -2.88 -22.70
N LEU A 40 31.09 -3.79 -23.64
CA LEU A 40 29.79 -4.05 -24.24
C LEU A 40 28.78 -4.56 -23.17
N ASP A 41 29.21 -5.49 -22.32
CA ASP A 41 28.40 -5.98 -21.20
C ASP A 41 27.96 -4.84 -20.27
N LYS A 42 28.85 -3.89 -20.00
CA LYS A 42 28.54 -2.73 -19.17
C LYS A 42 27.61 -1.75 -19.88
N VAL A 43 27.76 -1.56 -21.17
CA VAL A 43 26.81 -0.78 -21.99
C VAL A 43 25.43 -1.39 -21.95
N ASP A 44 25.31 -2.72 -22.10
CA ASP A 44 24.04 -3.43 -22.07
C ASP A 44 23.36 -3.31 -20.70
N GLN A 45 24.12 -3.39 -19.61
CA GLN A 45 23.58 -3.16 -18.26
C GLN A 45 23.00 -1.74 -18.11
N PHE A 46 23.68 -0.70 -18.62
CA PHE A 46 23.15 0.65 -18.56
C PHE A 46 21.95 0.87 -19.48
N LEU A 47 21.94 0.27 -20.67
CA LEU A 47 20.78 0.34 -21.57
C LEU A 47 19.55 -0.35 -20.97
N ALA A 48 19.73 -1.52 -20.34
CA ALA A 48 18.66 -2.19 -19.61
C ALA A 48 18.15 -1.35 -18.41
N ALA A 49 19.06 -0.70 -17.68
CA ALA A 49 18.69 0.19 -16.58
C ALA A 49 17.92 1.44 -17.05
N ILE A 50 18.23 1.97 -18.26
CA ILE A 50 17.47 3.06 -18.88
C ILE A 50 16.07 2.58 -19.25
N GLU A 51 15.96 1.41 -19.90
CA GLU A 51 14.67 0.84 -20.27
C GLU A 51 13.78 0.61 -19.04
N ASP A 52 14.36 0.11 -17.95
CA ASP A 52 13.66 -0.10 -16.68
C ASP A 52 13.22 1.24 -16.04
N ALA A 53 14.09 2.26 -16.05
CA ALA A 53 13.79 3.58 -15.53
C ALA A 53 12.73 4.34 -16.37
N GLU A 54 12.68 4.11 -17.68
CA GLU A 54 11.67 4.69 -18.59
C GLU A 54 10.37 3.89 -18.64
N ASN A 55 10.33 2.70 -18.01
CA ASN A 55 9.11 1.89 -17.96
C ASN A 55 8.02 2.65 -17.20
N PRO A 56 6.88 2.94 -17.84
CA PRO A 56 5.79 3.63 -17.18
C PRO A 56 5.13 2.79 -16.07
N ILE A 57 5.37 1.48 -16.05
CA ILE A 57 4.79 0.57 -15.08
C ILE A 57 5.90 0.01 -14.20
N GLN A 58 5.90 0.43 -12.94
CA GLN A 58 6.78 -0.11 -11.91
C GLN A 58 5.95 -0.94 -10.95
N TRP A 59 6.47 -2.08 -10.54
CA TRP A 59 5.78 -2.96 -9.61
C TRP A 59 6.74 -3.50 -8.54
N GLN A 60 6.16 -3.75 -7.39
CA GLN A 60 6.85 -4.35 -6.26
C GLN A 60 5.96 -5.40 -5.63
N GLN A 61 6.51 -6.58 -5.39
CA GLN A 61 5.81 -7.65 -4.69
C GLN A 61 6.53 -8.00 -3.39
N ASN A 62 5.73 -8.43 -2.41
CA ASN A 62 6.21 -8.93 -1.14
C ASN A 62 5.54 -10.26 -0.84
N ILE A 63 6.33 -11.24 -0.41
CA ILE A 63 5.85 -12.52 0.09
C ILE A 63 6.43 -12.70 1.50
N SER A 64 5.58 -13.02 2.46
CA SER A 64 5.97 -13.34 3.83
C SER A 64 5.28 -14.62 4.27
N ILE A 65 6.07 -15.56 4.80
CA ILE A 65 5.59 -16.82 5.37
C ILE A 65 6.13 -16.90 6.78
N GLY A 66 5.28 -17.28 7.73
CA GLY A 66 5.66 -17.35 9.13
C GLY A 66 4.86 -18.38 9.91
N PHE A 67 5.34 -18.62 11.12
CA PHE A 67 4.67 -19.46 12.12
C PHE A 67 4.44 -18.62 13.36
N LYS A 68 3.26 -18.79 13.95
CA LYS A 68 2.87 -18.11 15.18
C LYS A 68 2.37 -19.14 16.17
N ARG A 69 2.67 -18.95 17.45
CA ARG A 69 2.05 -19.70 18.55
C ARG A 69 1.14 -18.76 19.31
N THR A 70 -0.09 -19.15 19.52
CA THR A 70 -1.06 -18.42 20.36
C THR A 70 -1.38 -19.24 21.61
N THR A 71 -1.60 -18.59 22.72
CA THR A 71 -2.06 -19.22 23.96
C THR A 71 -3.58 -19.32 24.02
N ASN A 72 -4.29 -18.74 23.04
CA ASN A 72 -5.75 -18.77 22.93
C ASN A 72 -6.16 -19.00 21.47
N GLY A 73 -5.89 -20.17 20.93
CA GLY A 73 -6.25 -20.54 19.56
C GLY A 73 -7.73 -20.80 19.35
N ASN A 74 -8.43 -21.21 20.39
CA ASN A 74 -9.87 -21.48 20.37
C ASN A 74 -10.75 -20.28 20.75
N SER A 75 -10.16 -19.08 20.91
CA SER A 75 -10.87 -17.88 21.42
C SER A 75 -11.60 -18.13 22.75
N GLY A 76 -11.07 -19.04 23.56
CA GLY A 76 -11.68 -19.49 24.80
C GLY A 76 -11.56 -18.49 25.95
N ILE A 77 -12.34 -18.74 26.99
CA ILE A 77 -12.45 -17.90 28.18
C ILE A 77 -11.22 -18.11 29.07
N ASN A 78 -10.70 -17.01 29.62
CA ASN A 78 -9.59 -17.05 30.58
C ASN A 78 -10.10 -16.95 32.02
N ALA A 79 -11.02 -17.80 32.39
CA ALA A 79 -11.55 -17.92 33.74
C ALA A 79 -11.97 -19.34 34.02
N ASP A 80 -11.93 -19.73 35.29
CA ASP A 80 -12.45 -21.04 35.72
C ASP A 80 -13.95 -20.97 35.99
N PHE A 81 -14.47 -19.79 36.30
CA PHE A 81 -15.87 -19.56 36.63
C PHE A 81 -16.37 -18.31 35.91
N ILE A 82 -17.66 -18.30 35.60
CA ILE A 82 -18.40 -17.13 35.10
C ILE A 82 -19.47 -16.80 36.14
N GLU A 83 -19.53 -15.55 36.56
CA GLU A 83 -20.59 -15.04 37.45
C GLU A 83 -21.71 -14.43 36.61
N ILE A 84 -22.94 -14.94 36.81
CA ILE A 84 -24.13 -14.43 36.17
C ILE A 84 -25.17 -14.13 37.28
N GLY A 85 -25.28 -12.88 37.68
CA GLY A 85 -26.02 -12.49 38.86
C GLY A 85 -25.41 -13.12 40.12
N ASP A 86 -26.22 -13.88 40.87
CA ASP A 86 -25.78 -14.58 42.09
C ASP A 86 -25.28 -16.02 41.81
N PHE A 87 -25.18 -16.43 40.55
CA PHE A 87 -24.78 -17.78 40.17
C PHE A 87 -23.33 -17.80 39.69
N LEU A 88 -22.55 -18.73 40.24
CA LEU A 88 -21.21 -19.06 39.82
C LEU A 88 -21.26 -20.32 38.97
N LEU A 89 -20.92 -20.21 37.70
CA LEU A 89 -20.94 -21.33 36.74
C LEU A 89 -19.51 -21.76 36.43
N ASP A 90 -19.23 -23.05 36.53
CA ASP A 90 -17.97 -23.63 36.08
C ASP A 90 -17.83 -23.50 34.55
N VAL A 91 -16.66 -23.03 34.09
CA VAL A 91 -16.31 -23.00 32.67
C VAL A 91 -15.82 -24.38 32.26
N ASP A 92 -16.51 -24.99 31.30
CA ASP A 92 -16.11 -26.26 30.72
C ASP A 92 -14.68 -26.18 30.15
N SER A 93 -13.90 -27.24 30.29
CA SER A 93 -12.51 -27.30 29.81
C SER A 93 -12.35 -27.02 28.32
N SER A 94 -13.34 -27.38 27.51
CA SER A 94 -13.36 -27.10 26.07
C SER A 94 -13.56 -25.61 25.74
N SER A 95 -14.20 -24.88 26.65
CA SER A 95 -14.47 -23.44 26.57
C SER A 95 -13.32 -22.60 27.14
N LYS A 96 -12.38 -23.20 27.86
CA LYS A 96 -11.17 -22.52 28.37
C LYS A 96 -10.16 -22.30 27.25
N ARG A 97 -9.27 -21.35 27.46
CA ARG A 97 -8.19 -21.05 26.52
C ARG A 97 -7.35 -22.27 26.22
N GLN A 98 -7.14 -22.56 24.94
CA GLN A 98 -6.27 -23.61 24.47
C GLN A 98 -5.22 -23.02 23.50
N SER A 99 -3.98 -23.45 23.67
CA SER A 99 -2.90 -23.01 22.80
C SER A 99 -2.97 -23.69 21.43
N ASP A 100 -2.58 -22.96 20.40
CA ASP A 100 -2.46 -23.50 19.06
C ASP A 100 -1.26 -22.91 18.34
N ARG A 101 -0.93 -23.47 17.20
CA ARG A 101 0.05 -22.92 16.24
C ARG A 101 -0.71 -22.51 15.01
N SER A 102 -0.21 -21.45 14.37
CA SER A 102 -0.75 -21.05 13.08
C SER A 102 0.35 -20.81 12.05
N ARG A 103 -0.03 -20.99 10.80
CA ARG A 103 0.76 -20.67 9.62
C ARG A 103 0.27 -19.38 9.03
N LEU A 104 1.18 -18.43 8.89
CA LEU A 104 0.92 -17.11 8.34
C LEU A 104 1.43 -17.07 6.90
N MET A 105 0.64 -16.56 6.00
CA MET A 105 1.04 -16.23 4.65
C MET A 105 0.51 -14.86 4.29
N ASN A 106 1.41 -13.97 3.83
CA ASN A 106 1.02 -12.69 3.29
C ASN A 106 1.67 -12.52 1.93
N TYR A 107 0.90 -11.99 1.00
CA TYR A 107 1.35 -11.55 -0.31
C TYR A 107 0.85 -10.14 -0.55
N SER A 108 1.68 -9.28 -1.12
CA SER A 108 1.23 -7.99 -1.63
C SER A 108 1.90 -7.64 -2.95
N LEU A 109 1.17 -6.94 -3.79
CA LEU A 109 1.61 -6.42 -5.07
C LEU A 109 1.22 -4.94 -5.13
N ASN A 110 2.22 -4.09 -5.33
CA ASN A 110 2.05 -2.67 -5.63
C ASN A 110 2.42 -2.44 -7.09
N ILE A 111 1.59 -1.72 -7.81
CA ILE A 111 1.85 -1.27 -9.18
C ILE A 111 1.68 0.24 -9.20
N ASN A 112 2.71 0.94 -9.67
CA ASN A 112 2.67 2.37 -9.97
C ASN A 112 2.75 2.54 -11.48
N HIS A 113 1.75 3.17 -12.07
CA HIS A 113 1.66 3.42 -13.50
C HIS A 113 1.77 4.93 -13.75
N ASP A 114 2.92 5.36 -14.26
CA ASP A 114 3.11 6.71 -14.76
C ASP A 114 2.29 6.91 -16.04
N LEU A 115 1.33 7.82 -16.00
CA LEU A 115 0.43 8.08 -17.13
C LEU A 115 1.06 8.96 -18.21
N LYS A 116 2.36 9.28 -18.08
CA LYS A 116 3.12 10.16 -18.98
C LYS A 116 2.45 11.52 -19.20
N HIS A 117 1.67 11.96 -18.22
CA HIS A 117 1.06 13.29 -18.25
C HIS A 117 2.11 14.35 -17.87
N PRO A 118 2.12 15.55 -18.52
CA PRO A 118 3.11 16.59 -18.24
C PRO A 118 3.21 17.02 -16.76
N ARG A 119 2.12 16.87 -16.01
CA ARG A 119 2.07 17.16 -14.56
C ARG A 119 2.52 15.98 -13.68
N GLY A 120 2.92 14.85 -14.25
CA GLY A 120 3.34 13.67 -13.49
C GLY A 120 2.17 12.88 -12.87
N ASP A 121 0.96 12.93 -13.47
CA ASP A 121 -0.18 12.14 -13.02
C ASP A 121 0.17 10.64 -13.07
N ASN A 122 -0.27 9.90 -12.07
CA ASN A 122 -0.05 8.46 -12.02
C ASN A 122 -1.27 7.69 -11.49
N ALA A 123 -1.30 6.39 -11.75
CA ALA A 123 -2.26 5.47 -11.20
C ALA A 123 -1.55 4.43 -10.32
N GLN A 124 -2.12 4.11 -9.18
CA GLN A 124 -1.58 3.14 -8.23
C GLN A 124 -2.59 2.03 -8.02
N TYR A 125 -2.10 0.79 -8.06
CA TYR A 125 -2.90 -0.39 -7.77
C TYR A 125 -2.21 -1.17 -6.66
N PHE A 126 -3.00 -1.61 -5.71
CA PHE A 126 -2.53 -2.42 -4.60
C PHE A 126 -3.41 -3.65 -4.49
N PHE A 127 -2.78 -4.80 -4.37
CA PHE A 127 -3.41 -6.05 -4.03
C PHE A 127 -2.70 -6.64 -2.80
N ALA A 128 -3.47 -7.14 -1.83
CA ALA A 128 -2.92 -7.91 -0.74
C ALA A 128 -3.80 -9.12 -0.43
N TYR A 129 -3.13 -10.19 -0.07
CA TYR A 129 -3.70 -11.41 0.44
C TYR A 129 -3.02 -11.76 1.76
N GLY A 130 -3.81 -12.04 2.79
CA GLY A 130 -3.33 -12.53 4.07
C GLY A 130 -4.10 -13.77 4.49
N ALA A 131 -3.41 -14.75 5.07
CA ALA A 131 -4.02 -15.93 5.66
C ALA A 131 -3.33 -16.25 6.98
N ASP A 132 -4.13 -16.53 8.02
CA ASP A 132 -3.72 -17.10 9.30
C ASP A 132 -4.50 -18.40 9.48
N ARG A 133 -3.81 -19.54 9.43
CA ARG A 133 -4.40 -20.88 9.49
C ARG A 133 -3.90 -21.59 10.72
N LEU A 134 -4.84 -21.90 11.63
CA LEU A 134 -4.56 -22.66 12.84
C LEU A 134 -4.44 -24.16 12.54
N ASP A 135 -3.59 -24.83 13.29
CA ASP A 135 -3.36 -26.27 13.08
C ASP A 135 -4.49 -27.11 13.67
N THR A 136 -5.08 -26.68 14.80
CA THR A 136 -6.12 -27.43 15.54
C THR A 136 -7.50 -26.79 15.39
N PHE A 137 -7.59 -25.47 15.56
CA PHE A 137 -8.86 -24.74 15.61
C PHE A 137 -9.18 -24.04 14.28
N SER A 138 -9.25 -24.81 13.19
CA SER A 138 -9.46 -24.31 11.81
C SER A 138 -10.75 -23.49 11.63
N GLN A 139 -11.72 -23.60 12.54
CA GLN A 139 -12.91 -22.75 12.55
C GLN A 139 -12.60 -21.26 12.78
N PHE A 140 -11.40 -20.94 13.24
CA PHE A 140 -10.90 -19.58 13.40
C PHE A 140 -9.85 -19.20 12.33
N ASP A 141 -9.71 -19.99 11.27
CA ASP A 141 -8.88 -19.63 10.13
C ASP A 141 -9.39 -18.33 9.50
N ILE A 142 -8.50 -17.37 9.36
CA ILE A 142 -8.82 -16.07 8.78
C ILE A 142 -8.10 -15.90 7.44
N GLN A 143 -8.82 -15.37 6.45
CA GLN A 143 -8.27 -14.94 5.18
C GLN A 143 -8.75 -13.52 4.85
N THR A 144 -7.84 -12.69 4.40
CA THR A 144 -8.12 -11.30 4.02
C THR A 144 -7.65 -11.06 2.59
N ASN A 145 -8.50 -10.43 1.80
CA ASN A 145 -8.16 -9.96 0.46
C ASN A 145 -8.43 -8.46 0.41
N ILE A 146 -7.47 -7.71 -0.10
CA ILE A 146 -7.56 -6.26 -0.28
C ILE A 146 -7.22 -5.96 -1.74
N PHE A 147 -8.03 -5.12 -2.36
CA PHE A 147 -7.71 -4.50 -3.63
C PHE A 147 -7.94 -3.00 -3.50
N SER A 148 -7.01 -2.21 -4.03
CA SER A 148 -7.12 -0.76 -4.07
C SER A 148 -6.69 -0.25 -5.43
N ALA A 149 -7.42 0.73 -5.95
CA ALA A 149 -7.05 1.49 -7.13
C ALA A 149 -7.20 2.98 -6.83
N ARG A 150 -6.14 3.73 -7.13
CA ARG A 150 -6.03 5.17 -6.88
C ARG A 150 -5.47 5.85 -8.13
N ARG A 151 -6.04 6.98 -8.51
CA ARG A 151 -5.44 7.85 -9.51
C ARG A 151 -5.05 9.17 -8.88
N ASN A 152 -3.80 9.57 -9.04
CA ASN A 152 -3.28 10.83 -8.55
C ASN A 152 -3.26 11.84 -9.71
N PHE A 153 -3.92 12.97 -9.52
CA PHE A 153 -3.90 14.12 -10.39
C PHE A 153 -3.09 15.21 -9.70
N ASN A 154 -1.95 15.55 -10.26
CA ASN A 154 -1.18 16.68 -9.78
C ASN A 154 -1.84 17.97 -10.30
N LEU A 155 -2.22 18.85 -9.38
CA LEU A 155 -2.94 20.09 -9.68
C LEU A 155 -1.95 21.25 -9.70
N ASP A 156 -2.21 22.24 -10.58
CA ASP A 156 -1.43 23.46 -10.59
C ASP A 156 -1.70 24.28 -9.31
N GLU A 157 -0.66 24.84 -8.73
CA GLU A 157 -0.68 25.63 -7.49
C GLU A 157 -1.71 26.78 -7.51
N HIS A 158 -2.02 27.30 -8.69
CA HIS A 158 -2.96 28.43 -8.89
C HIS A 158 -4.39 28.15 -8.43
N TYR A 159 -4.83 26.89 -8.40
CA TYR A 159 -6.20 26.54 -8.03
C TYR A 159 -6.47 26.59 -6.52
N PHE A 160 -5.41 26.61 -5.68
CA PHE A 160 -5.54 26.47 -4.23
C PHE A 160 -4.61 27.40 -3.44
N SER A 161 -4.30 28.57 -3.99
CA SER A 161 -3.49 29.60 -3.34
C SER A 161 -4.01 30.06 -1.96
N PHE A 162 -5.26 29.72 -1.62
CA PHE A 162 -5.85 30.08 -0.32
C PHE A 162 -5.17 29.38 0.87
N PHE A 163 -4.55 28.21 0.66
CA PHE A 163 -3.89 27.45 1.73
C PHE A 163 -2.36 27.46 1.65
N ASN A 164 -1.75 28.17 0.69
CA ASN A 164 -0.31 28.12 0.42
C ASN A 164 0.22 26.67 0.35
N LEU A 165 -0.46 25.82 -0.40
CA LEU A 165 -0.08 24.43 -0.58
C LEU A 165 0.71 24.27 -1.87
N GLU A 166 1.86 23.61 -1.76
CA GLU A 166 2.67 23.12 -2.87
C GLU A 166 2.36 21.64 -3.15
N ASP A 167 2.75 21.12 -4.32
CA ASP A 167 2.61 19.73 -4.72
C ASP A 167 1.20 19.16 -4.46
N VAL A 168 0.19 19.91 -4.89
CA VAL A 168 -1.20 19.55 -4.61
C VAL A 168 -1.64 18.37 -5.45
N VAL A 169 -2.15 17.33 -4.78
CA VAL A 169 -2.65 16.11 -5.40
C VAL A 169 -4.12 15.90 -5.04
N PHE A 170 -4.95 15.71 -6.08
CA PHE A 170 -6.30 15.19 -5.94
C PHE A 170 -6.32 13.72 -6.35
N ALA A 171 -6.89 12.86 -5.50
CA ALA A 171 -6.84 11.44 -5.73
C ALA A 171 -8.15 10.72 -5.40
N PRO A 172 -8.99 10.43 -6.41
CA PRO A 172 -10.05 9.45 -6.27
C PRO A 172 -9.46 8.06 -6.04
N ASN A 173 -10.08 7.33 -5.11
CA ASN A 173 -9.63 6.02 -4.69
C ASN A 173 -10.81 5.08 -4.46
N ILE A 174 -10.64 3.81 -4.80
CA ILE A 174 -11.56 2.72 -4.46
C ILE A 174 -10.78 1.61 -3.77
N ASN A 175 -11.32 1.14 -2.65
CA ASN A 175 -10.78 0.01 -1.91
C ASN A 175 -11.85 -1.06 -1.76
N PHE A 176 -11.47 -2.28 -2.00
CA PHE A 176 -12.27 -3.47 -1.73
C PHE A 176 -11.56 -4.29 -0.65
N LEU A 177 -12.30 -4.66 0.37
CA LEU A 177 -11.86 -5.56 1.44
C LEU A 177 -12.83 -6.74 1.51
N ARG A 178 -12.28 -7.95 1.58
CA ARG A 178 -13.02 -9.18 1.86
C ARG A 178 -12.34 -9.93 2.98
N VAL A 179 -13.12 -10.34 3.97
CA VAL A 179 -12.67 -11.17 5.10
C VAL A 179 -13.46 -12.46 5.12
N VAL A 180 -12.76 -13.57 5.20
CA VAL A 180 -13.29 -14.93 5.25
C VAL A 180 -12.85 -15.56 6.56
N LEU A 181 -13.75 -16.16 7.30
CA LEU A 181 -13.51 -16.95 8.50
C LEU A 181 -14.03 -18.38 8.26
N ASN A 182 -13.19 -19.38 8.50
CA ASN A 182 -13.57 -20.78 8.30
C ASN A 182 -14.21 -21.08 6.93
N ARG A 183 -13.67 -20.48 5.85
CA ARG A 183 -14.16 -20.59 4.45
C ARG A 183 -15.49 -19.86 4.19
N GLU A 184 -16.11 -19.26 5.19
CA GLU A 184 -17.33 -18.44 5.06
C GLU A 184 -16.94 -16.98 4.98
N GLU A 185 -17.57 -16.25 4.07
CA GLU A 185 -17.37 -14.82 3.98
C GLU A 185 -18.10 -14.14 5.15
N ILE A 186 -17.37 -13.35 5.93
CA ILE A 186 -17.96 -12.65 7.09
C ILE A 186 -18.11 -11.16 6.86
N LEU A 187 -17.31 -10.58 5.96
CA LEU A 187 -17.33 -9.15 5.66
C LEU A 187 -16.88 -8.88 4.24
N GLN A 188 -17.65 -8.09 3.53
CA GLN A 188 -17.21 -7.31 2.37
C GLN A 188 -17.31 -5.82 2.68
N SER A 189 -16.36 -5.05 2.18
CA SER A 189 -16.39 -3.58 2.26
C SER A 189 -15.91 -2.99 0.95
N ILE A 190 -16.66 -2.03 0.43
CA ILE A 190 -16.26 -1.20 -0.71
C ILE A 190 -16.22 0.23 -0.22
N ARG A 191 -15.00 0.77 -0.14
CA ARG A 191 -14.77 2.18 0.21
C ARG A 191 -14.36 2.96 -1.02
N THR A 192 -15.08 4.03 -1.30
CA THR A 192 -14.66 5.07 -2.24
C THR A 192 -14.21 6.29 -1.47
N SER A 193 -13.13 6.92 -1.87
CA SER A 193 -12.68 8.19 -1.29
C SER A 193 -12.24 9.19 -2.34
N LEU A 194 -12.33 10.46 -1.96
CA LEU A 194 -11.75 11.58 -2.67
C LEU A 194 -10.75 12.23 -1.70
N ASP A 195 -9.49 12.03 -1.99
CA ASP A 195 -8.39 12.52 -1.18
C ASP A 195 -7.82 13.79 -1.82
N TYR A 196 -7.53 14.76 -1.00
CA TYR A 196 -6.89 16.00 -1.38
C TYR A 196 -5.69 16.24 -0.45
N SER A 197 -4.50 16.34 -1.00
CA SER A 197 -3.28 16.49 -0.21
C SER A 197 -2.34 17.51 -0.84
N GLY A 198 -1.50 18.12 -0.02
CA GLY A 198 -0.46 19.05 -0.44
C GLY A 198 0.57 19.27 0.66
N GLN A 199 1.65 19.92 0.29
CA GLN A 199 2.71 20.32 1.23
C GLN A 199 2.60 21.81 1.54
N LEU A 200 2.97 22.19 2.76
CA LEU A 200 3.14 23.57 3.20
C LEU A 200 4.62 23.96 3.08
N ASP A 201 4.90 25.24 2.92
CA ASP A 201 6.27 25.82 2.77
C ASP A 201 7.26 25.35 3.86
N ASN A 202 6.78 24.95 5.03
CA ASN A 202 7.58 24.45 6.14
C ASN A 202 7.85 22.94 6.08
N GLY A 203 7.50 22.26 4.97
CA GLY A 203 7.65 20.82 4.80
C GLY A 203 6.59 19.97 5.48
N SER A 204 5.60 20.60 6.16
CA SER A 204 4.43 19.87 6.70
C SER A 204 3.50 19.45 5.58
N SER A 205 2.79 18.33 5.72
CA SER A 205 1.79 17.90 4.74
C SER A 205 0.39 17.92 5.32
N MET A 206 -0.59 18.21 4.47
CA MET A 206 -2.01 18.17 4.80
C MET A 206 -2.71 17.12 3.94
N LEU A 207 -3.66 16.42 4.53
CA LEU A 207 -4.54 15.48 3.84
C LEU A 207 -5.98 15.73 4.29
N PHE A 208 -6.85 15.98 3.33
CA PHE A 208 -8.29 16.00 3.49
C PHE A 208 -8.88 14.82 2.71
N SER A 209 -9.79 14.05 3.32
CA SER A 209 -10.49 12.94 2.67
C SER A 209 -11.98 13.02 2.93
N TYR A 210 -12.76 12.90 1.86
CA TYR A 210 -14.17 12.51 1.92
C TYR A 210 -14.29 11.05 1.50
N TYR A 211 -15.03 10.24 2.26
CA TYR A 211 -15.16 8.82 1.94
C TYR A 211 -16.56 8.30 2.19
N LYS A 212 -16.91 7.28 1.42
CA LYS A 212 -18.09 6.45 1.62
C LYS A 212 -17.66 4.98 1.63
N ASP A 213 -18.12 4.24 2.63
CA ASP A 213 -17.80 2.84 2.84
C ASP A 213 -19.11 2.05 2.91
N ALA A 214 -19.32 1.13 2.00
CA ALA A 214 -20.45 0.20 2.02
C ALA A 214 -19.95 -1.14 2.58
N LYS A 215 -20.54 -1.59 3.68
CA LYS A 215 -20.21 -2.84 4.36
C LYS A 215 -21.35 -3.83 4.25
N SER A 216 -21.02 -5.08 3.96
CA SER A 216 -21.93 -6.21 3.96
C SER A 216 -21.36 -7.31 4.85
N PHE A 217 -22.19 -7.80 5.79
CA PHE A 217 -21.87 -8.88 6.71
C PHE A 217 -22.77 -10.08 6.37
N ASP A 218 -22.19 -11.20 5.99
CA ASP A 218 -22.95 -12.39 5.61
C ASP A 218 -23.67 -13.01 6.82
N THR A 219 -23.01 -13.01 7.97
CA THR A 219 -23.55 -13.58 9.20
C THR A 219 -24.56 -12.70 9.93
N SER A 220 -24.72 -11.43 9.54
CA SER A 220 -25.60 -10.48 10.21
C SER A 220 -26.01 -9.34 9.28
N SER A 221 -27.04 -9.56 8.48
CA SER A 221 -27.57 -8.54 7.55
C SER A 221 -28.02 -7.24 8.25
N GLN A 222 -28.34 -7.31 9.54
CA GLN A 222 -28.67 -6.13 10.36
C GLN A 222 -27.47 -5.17 10.57
N LYS A 223 -26.25 -5.64 10.33
CA LYS A 223 -25.01 -4.84 10.39
C LYS A 223 -24.58 -4.30 9.02
N ASN A 224 -25.32 -4.64 7.97
CA ASN A 224 -25.09 -4.07 6.65
C ASN A 224 -25.41 -2.59 6.70
N GLY A 225 -24.51 -1.76 6.16
CA GLY A 225 -24.72 -0.34 6.28
C GLY A 225 -23.72 0.47 5.47
N HIS A 226 -23.88 1.77 5.56
CA HIS A 226 -23.04 2.74 4.91
C HIS A 226 -22.42 3.69 5.93
N LEU A 227 -21.12 3.82 5.88
CA LEU A 227 -20.37 4.83 6.62
C LEU A 227 -19.98 5.95 5.67
N THR A 228 -20.40 7.17 5.96
CA THR A 228 -19.96 8.36 5.24
C THR A 228 -19.18 9.25 6.18
N GLY A 229 -18.06 9.77 5.75
CA GLY A 229 -17.25 10.60 6.63
C GLY A 229 -16.30 11.52 5.91
N ILE A 230 -15.79 12.44 6.70
CA ILE A 230 -14.70 13.34 6.33
C ILE A 230 -13.56 13.14 7.34
N SER A 231 -12.34 13.25 6.87
CA SER A 231 -11.18 13.29 7.74
C SER A 231 -10.21 14.37 7.27
N PHE A 232 -9.54 14.96 8.24
CA PHE A 232 -8.46 15.90 8.04
C PHE A 232 -7.27 15.43 8.87
N SER A 233 -6.08 15.45 8.28
CA SER A 233 -4.85 15.21 9.03
C SER A 233 -3.76 16.15 8.54
N GLN A 234 -2.90 16.54 9.48
CA GLN A 234 -1.73 17.36 9.20
C GLN A 234 -0.52 16.73 9.87
N SER A 235 0.54 16.52 9.09
CA SER A 235 1.84 16.13 9.62
C SER A 235 2.68 17.39 9.83
N PHE A 236 3.43 17.41 10.91
CA PHE A 236 4.38 18.47 11.27
C PHE A 236 5.77 17.86 11.27
N VAL A 237 6.70 18.52 10.57
CA VAL A 237 8.11 18.12 10.56
C VAL A 237 8.89 19.14 11.37
N GLY A 238 9.52 18.70 12.47
CA GLY A 238 10.42 19.50 13.29
C GLY A 238 11.84 18.92 13.29
N ILE A 239 12.79 19.62 13.86
CA ILE A 239 14.18 19.16 13.99
C ILE A 239 14.20 17.90 14.87
N GLY A 240 14.39 16.73 14.26
CA GLY A 240 14.49 15.44 14.96
C GLY A 240 13.15 14.85 15.46
N SER A 241 11.99 15.42 15.05
CA SER A 241 10.67 14.92 15.45
C SER A 241 9.64 15.08 14.34
N GLN A 242 8.67 14.16 14.33
CA GLN A 242 7.48 14.26 13.48
C GLN A 242 6.24 14.12 14.37
N ALA A 243 5.21 14.93 14.13
CA ALA A 243 3.93 14.83 14.79
C ALA A 243 2.82 14.74 13.73
N LEU A 244 1.81 13.92 13.99
CA LEU A 244 0.61 13.80 13.17
C LEU A 244 -0.60 14.17 14.03
N ILE A 245 -1.39 15.13 13.57
CA ILE A 245 -2.66 15.49 14.18
C ILE A 245 -3.76 15.18 13.16
N GLY A 246 -4.81 14.49 13.57
CA GLY A 246 -5.92 14.14 12.69
C GLY A 246 -7.27 14.28 13.38
N TYR A 247 -8.28 14.67 12.61
CA TYR A 247 -9.68 14.74 12.99
C TYR A 247 -10.50 13.90 12.01
N LYS A 248 -11.44 13.13 12.55
CA LYS A 248 -12.34 12.30 11.76
C LYS A 248 -13.77 12.48 12.27
N LEU A 249 -14.68 12.80 11.35
CA LEU A 249 -16.11 12.81 11.58
C LEU A 249 -16.75 11.78 10.65
N SER A 250 -17.59 10.92 11.17
CA SER A 250 -18.30 9.93 10.35
C SER A 250 -19.70 9.67 10.88
N ILE A 251 -20.62 9.38 9.95
CA ILE A 251 -21.99 8.97 10.22
C ILE A 251 -22.16 7.57 9.65
N GLU A 252 -22.64 6.65 10.48
CA GLU A 252 -22.92 5.27 10.10
C GLU A 252 -24.43 5.06 10.07
N ASN A 253 -24.94 4.53 8.96
CA ASN A 253 -26.35 4.20 8.76
C ASN A 253 -26.45 2.69 8.48
N TYR A 254 -27.30 2.01 9.22
CA TYR A 254 -27.58 0.58 9.09
C TYR A 254 -28.89 0.35 8.33
#